data_a6aa314fe737c62561239244bdeee603
#
_entry.id   a6aa314fe737c62561239244bdeee603
#
_cell.length_a   1.000
_cell.length_b   1.000
_cell.length_c   1.000
_cell.angle_alpha   90.00
_cell.angle_beta   90.00
_cell.angle_gamma   90.00
#
_symmetry.space_group_name_H-M   'P 1'
#
loop_
_entity.id
_entity.type
_entity.pdbx_description
1 polymer ?
#
loop_
_entity_poly.entity_id
_entity_poly.type
_entity_poly.pdbx_seq_one_letter_code
_entity_poly.pdbx_strand_id
1 'polypeptide(L)' 'MTKELFALYLVFSTPTGVEERFVMERENCKNLEPIVEQEFKRLNINRDEHRQTGHMCIGWKYHLIRQKLQGKDVP' A
#
# COMPACT_ATOMS: atom_id res chain seq x y z
N MET A 1 -11.58 24.69 -2.87
CA MET A 1 -10.30 24.02 -3.01
C MET A 1 -10.45 22.56 -2.68
N THR A 2 -10.02 21.71 -3.58
CA THR A 2 -10.12 20.27 -3.35
C THR A 2 -8.94 19.79 -2.53
N LYS A 3 -9.23 18.96 -1.56
CA LYS A 3 -8.20 18.31 -0.79
C LYS A 3 -7.52 17.25 -1.64
N GLU A 4 -6.20 17.23 -1.58
CA GLU A 4 -5.46 16.18 -2.21
C GLU A 4 -5.46 14.96 -1.31
N LEU A 5 -5.78 13.81 -1.88
CA LEU A 5 -5.80 12.57 -1.13
C LEU A 5 -4.67 11.66 -1.59
N PHE A 6 -4.30 10.76 -0.72
CA PHE A 6 -3.21 9.82 -0.96
C PHE A 6 -3.67 8.41 -0.61
N ALA A 7 -3.03 7.45 -1.22
CA ALA A 7 -3.29 6.04 -0.95
C ALA A 7 -2.06 5.41 -0.33
N LEU A 8 -2.25 4.74 0.78
CA LEU A 8 -1.18 4.04 1.47
C LEU A 8 -1.22 2.57 1.07
N TYR A 9 -0.06 2.05 0.65
CA TYR A 9 0.09 0.65 0.28
C TYR A 9 1.19 0.02 1.10
N LEU A 10 1.00 -1.24 1.45
CA LEU A 10 2.09 -2.09 1.93
C LEU A 10 2.72 -2.78 0.75
N VAL A 11 4.03 -2.98 0.83
CA VAL A 11 4.79 -3.69 -0.19
C VAL A 11 5.59 -4.78 0.50
N PHE A 12 5.48 -6.00 0.03
CA PHE A 12 6.22 -7.09 0.64
C PHE A 12 6.45 -8.21 -0.37
N SER A 13 7.50 -8.97 -0.13
CA SER A 13 7.85 -10.09 -1.01
C SER A 13 7.02 -11.31 -0.68
N THR A 14 6.69 -12.08 -1.71
CA THR A 14 5.99 -13.34 -1.58
C THR A 14 6.74 -14.38 -2.39
N PRO A 15 6.41 -15.68 -2.25
CA PRO A 15 7.07 -16.69 -3.06
C PRO A 15 6.92 -16.49 -4.56
N THR A 16 5.86 -15.79 -4.99
CA THR A 16 5.62 -15.58 -6.41
C THR A 16 6.01 -14.19 -6.88
N GLY A 17 6.60 -13.36 -6.02
CA GLY A 17 7.03 -12.02 -6.41
C GLY A 17 6.75 -11.01 -5.33
N VAL A 18 6.51 -9.78 -5.75
CA VAL A 18 6.24 -8.68 -4.84
C VAL A 18 4.76 -8.35 -4.88
N GLU A 19 4.17 -8.24 -3.71
CA GLU A 19 2.77 -7.86 -3.58
C GLU A 19 2.65 -6.44 -3.06
N GLU A 20 1.72 -5.68 -3.61
CA GLU A 20 1.38 -4.34 -3.16
C GLU A 20 -0.07 -4.37 -2.70
N ARG A 21 -0.29 -3.99 -1.46
CA ARG A 21 -1.61 -4.11 -0.87
C ARG A 21 -2.12 -2.77 -0.39
N PHE A 22 -3.26 -2.35 -0.88
CA PHE A 22 -3.88 -1.10 -0.49
C PHE A 22 -4.35 -1.20 0.96
N VAL A 23 -4.02 -0.18 1.75
CA VAL A 23 -4.39 -0.13 3.16
C VAL A 23 -5.51 0.86 3.40
N MET A 24 -5.29 2.13 3.07
CA MET A 24 -6.26 3.16 3.40
C MET A 24 -5.99 4.44 2.60
N GLU A 25 -7.01 5.26 2.58
CA GLU A 25 -6.93 6.62 2.07
C GLU A 25 -6.37 7.52 3.16
N ARG A 26 -5.52 8.46 2.78
CA ARG A 26 -4.89 9.38 3.71
C ARG A 26 -4.96 10.80 3.16
N GLU A 27 -4.99 11.76 4.07
CA GLU A 27 -4.93 13.17 3.67
C GLU A 27 -3.50 13.64 3.46
N ASN A 28 -2.53 12.91 4.01
CA ASN A 28 -1.12 13.22 3.84
C ASN A 28 -0.32 11.94 4.06
N CYS A 29 0.98 12.03 3.79
CA CYS A 29 1.89 10.89 3.92
C CYS A 29 2.74 11.01 5.18
N LYS A 30 2.15 11.52 6.26
CA LYS A 30 2.86 11.70 7.54
C LYS A 30 2.42 10.65 8.53
N ASN A 31 3.30 10.34 9.47
CA ASN A 31 3.00 9.47 10.61
C ASN A 31 2.47 8.11 10.17
N LEU A 32 3.11 7.53 9.17
CA LEU A 32 2.67 6.26 8.61
C LEU A 32 3.20 5.04 9.36
N GLU A 33 4.34 5.18 10.04
CA GLU A 33 5.00 4.04 10.66
C GLU A 33 4.10 3.22 11.60
N PRO A 34 3.37 3.84 12.53
CA PRO A 34 2.50 3.04 13.41
C PRO A 34 1.42 2.30 12.63
N ILE A 35 0.90 2.92 11.59
CA ILE A 35 -0.14 2.31 10.76
C ILE A 35 0.43 1.12 9.99
N VAL A 36 1.61 1.31 9.41
CA VAL A 36 2.28 0.27 8.64
C VAL A 36 2.60 -0.93 9.54
N GLU A 37 3.14 -0.66 10.72
CA GLU A 37 3.47 -1.71 11.68
C GLU A 37 2.23 -2.52 12.06
N GLN A 38 1.15 -1.83 12.35
CA GLN A 38 -0.08 -2.48 12.76
C GLN A 38 -0.67 -3.33 11.64
N GLU A 39 -0.60 -2.84 10.40
CA GLU A 39 -1.11 -3.60 9.27
C GLU A 39 -0.30 -4.85 9.01
N PHE A 40 1.02 -4.78 9.12
CA PHE A 40 1.85 -5.96 8.96
C PHE A 40 1.52 -7.01 10.03
N LYS A 41 1.29 -6.55 11.25
CA LYS A 41 0.90 -7.46 12.33
C LYS A 41 -0.45 -8.10 12.05
N ARG A 42 -1.40 -7.32 11.58
CA ARG A 42 -2.74 -7.82 11.27
C ARG A 42 -2.71 -8.87 10.19
N LEU A 43 -1.80 -8.74 9.23
CA LEU A 43 -1.65 -9.69 8.14
C LEU A 43 -0.74 -10.86 8.50
N ASN A 44 -0.21 -10.88 9.72
CA ASN A 44 0.73 -11.92 10.17
C ASN A 44 2.01 -11.96 9.34
N ILE A 45 2.46 -10.81 8.89
CA ILE A 45 3.69 -10.70 8.14
C ILE A 45 4.79 -10.28 9.11
N ASN A 46 5.77 -11.15 9.28
CA ASN A 46 6.92 -10.87 10.13
C ASN A 46 7.96 -10.15 9.30
N ARG A 47 8.15 -8.87 9.56
CA ARG A 47 9.07 -8.05 8.80
C ARG A 47 10.51 -8.49 8.93
N ASP A 48 10.85 -9.14 10.05
CA ASP A 48 12.20 -9.64 10.23
C ASP A 48 12.50 -10.84 9.33
N GLU A 49 11.49 -11.60 8.97
CA GLU A 49 11.64 -12.75 8.10
C GLU A 49 11.54 -12.39 6.64
N HIS A 50 10.90 -11.27 6.33
CA HIS A 50 10.72 -10.81 4.95
C HIS A 50 11.75 -9.75 4.65
N ARG A 51 12.63 -10.04 3.71
CA ARG A 51 13.71 -9.12 3.37
C ARG A 51 13.22 -7.86 2.69
N GLN A 52 12.13 -7.97 1.97
CA GLN A 52 11.58 -6.84 1.23
C GLN A 52 10.21 -6.52 1.79
N THR A 53 10.18 -5.63 2.75
CA THR A 53 8.95 -5.08 3.27
C THR A 53 9.06 -3.57 3.26
N GLY A 54 7.96 -2.92 3.00
CA GLY A 54 7.95 -1.48 2.98
C GLY A 54 6.55 -0.98 2.76
N HIS A 55 6.48 0.29 2.44
CA HIS A 55 5.20 0.93 2.16
C HIS A 55 5.41 2.04 1.15
N MET A 56 4.34 2.45 0.52
CA MET A 56 4.37 3.62 -0.33
C MET A 56 3.09 4.42 -0.13
N CYS A 57 3.22 5.73 -0.26
CA CYS A 57 2.12 6.64 -0.14
C CYS A 57 2.08 7.46 -1.43
N ILE A 58 1.07 7.22 -2.25
CA ILE A 58 1.00 7.82 -3.58
C ILE A 58 -0.26 8.67 -3.69
N GLY A 59 -0.21 9.65 -4.57
CA GLY A 59 -1.37 10.50 -4.82
C GLY A 59 -2.56 9.68 -5.28
N TRP A 60 -3.75 10.09 -4.88
CA TRP A 60 -4.97 9.35 -5.20
C TRP A 60 -5.15 9.16 -6.70
N LYS A 61 -4.73 10.14 -7.46
CA LYS A 61 -4.77 10.06 -8.91
C LYS A 61 -3.99 8.85 -9.43
N TYR A 62 -2.80 8.62 -8.87
CA TYR A 62 -1.97 7.50 -9.27
C TYR A 62 -2.54 6.18 -8.79
N HIS A 63 -3.16 6.19 -7.63
CA HIS A 63 -3.84 5.02 -7.11
C HIS A 63 -4.95 4.57 -8.06
N LEU A 64 -5.74 5.51 -8.55
CA LEU A 64 -6.81 5.20 -9.49
C LEU A 64 -6.27 4.63 -10.80
N ILE A 65 -5.16 5.20 -11.28
CA ILE A 65 -4.52 4.69 -12.49
C ILE A 65 -4.04 3.27 -12.29
N ARG A 66 -3.41 2.99 -11.15
CA ARG A 66 -2.92 1.65 -10.86
C ARG A 66 -4.05 0.66 -10.77
N GLN A 67 -5.15 1.02 -10.15
CA GLN A 67 -6.30 0.13 -10.05
C GLN A 67 -6.89 -0.16 -11.41
N LYS A 68 -6.92 0.83 -12.26
CA LYS A 68 -7.41 0.67 -13.61
C LYS A 68 -6.54 -0.29 -14.40
N LEU A 69 -5.23 -0.19 -14.23
CA LEU A 69 -4.30 -1.07 -14.92
C LEU A 69 -4.36 -2.50 -14.40
N GLN A 70 -4.60 -2.67 -13.11
CA GLN A 70 -4.61 -4.00 -12.50
C GLN A 70 -5.96 -4.70 -12.63
N GLY A 71 -7.03 -3.92 -12.63
CA GLY A 71 -8.36 -4.47 -12.67
C GLY A 71 -9.03 -4.43 -14.01
N LYS A 72 -8.38 -3.85 -14.99
CA LYS A 72 -8.98 -3.61 -16.29
C LYS A 72 -9.32 -4.89 -17.03
N ASP A 73 -8.59 -5.90 -16.74
CA ASP A 73 -8.76 -7.19 -17.38
C ASP A 73 -9.91 -7.97 -16.78
N VAL A 74 -10.48 -7.43 -15.74
CA VAL A 74 -11.64 -8.04 -15.14
C VAL A 74 -12.85 -7.58 -15.93
N PRO A 75 -13.41 -8.44 -16.69
CA PRO A 75 -14.57 -8.08 -17.50
C PRO A 75 -15.76 -7.72 -16.64
#